data_e77f52f706599a05c658c6360e039e30
#
_entry.id   e77f52f706599a05c658c6360e039e30
#
_cell.length_a   1.000
_cell.length_b   1.000
_cell.length_c   1.000
_cell.angle_alpha   90.00
_cell.angle_beta   90.00
_cell.angle_gamma   90.00
#
_symmetry.space_group_name_H-M   'P 1'
#
loop_
_entity.id
_entity.type
_entity.pdbx_description
1 polymer ?
#
loop_
_entity_poly.entity_id
_entity_poly.type
_entity_poly.pdbx_seq_one_letter_code
_entity_poly.pdbx_strand_id
1 'polypeptide(L)'
;MYAVIFKATVAELDDEYAQTAQRRRELAIEEYGCLDFVAVTEGREEIAVSYWETEQQIRDWKNDPEHRKAQGRGREKWYESFSVEVCEILRKR
;
A
#
# COMPACT_ATOMS: atom_id res chain seq x y z
N MET A 1 15.66 2.66 -8.24
CA MET A 1 14.81 2.19 -7.12
C MET A 1 13.68 3.16 -6.86
N TYR A 2 12.54 2.66 -6.49
CA TYR A 2 11.33 3.46 -6.30
C TYR A 2 10.68 3.17 -4.97
N ALA A 3 9.93 4.13 -4.46
CA ALA A 3 9.12 3.96 -3.26
C ALA A 3 7.68 4.38 -3.56
N VAL A 4 6.73 3.66 -2.98
CA VAL A 4 5.32 4.05 -2.98
C VAL A 4 4.98 4.49 -1.57
N ILE A 5 4.47 5.71 -1.44
CA ILE A 5 4.04 6.26 -0.16
C ILE A 5 2.52 6.36 -0.18
N PHE A 6 1.89 5.56 0.68
CA PHE A 6 0.45 5.58 0.89
C PHE A 6 0.17 6.26 2.22
N LYS A 7 -0.71 7.26 2.20
CA LYS A 7 -1.15 7.95 3.41
C LYS A 7 -2.67 7.95 3.44
N ALA A 8 -3.23 7.66 4.59
CA ALA A 8 -4.68 7.66 4.74
C ALA A 8 -5.12 8.14 6.11
N THR A 9 -6.28 8.77 6.15
CA THR A 9 -7.01 8.99 7.40
C THR A 9 -8.09 7.92 7.45
N VAL A 10 -8.06 7.09 8.47
CA VAL A 10 -8.92 5.91 8.58
C VAL A 10 -10.19 6.25 9.33
N ALA A 11 -11.34 5.98 8.71
CA ALA A 11 -12.65 6.17 9.33
C ALA A 11 -13.01 5.01 10.24
N GLU A 12 -12.70 3.79 9.81
CA GLU A 12 -13.04 2.56 10.52
C GLU A 12 -11.94 1.53 10.37
N LEU A 13 -11.50 0.95 11.49
CA LEU A 13 -10.56 -0.17 11.52
C LEU A 13 -11.30 -1.41 12.01
N ASP A 14 -11.35 -2.44 11.20
CA ASP A 14 -11.98 -3.73 11.54
C ASP A 14 -11.07 -4.90 11.17
N ASP A 15 -11.51 -6.12 11.46
CA ASP A 15 -10.72 -7.32 11.17
C ASP A 15 -10.53 -7.52 9.67
N GLU A 16 -11.53 -7.19 8.87
CA GLU A 16 -11.45 -7.25 7.41
C GLU A 16 -10.35 -6.33 6.87
N TYR A 17 -10.25 -5.13 7.44
CA TYR A 17 -9.19 -4.18 7.10
C TYR A 17 -7.81 -4.77 7.37
N ALA A 18 -7.60 -5.33 8.57
CA ALA A 18 -6.32 -5.91 8.96
C ALA A 18 -5.92 -7.07 8.06
N GLN A 19 -6.86 -7.97 7.74
CA GLN A 19 -6.63 -9.11 6.86
C GLN A 19 -6.32 -8.67 5.44
N THR A 20 -7.04 -7.68 4.93
CA THR A 20 -6.84 -7.15 3.59
C THR A 20 -5.50 -6.44 3.47
N ALA A 21 -5.11 -5.66 4.47
CA ALA A 21 -3.82 -4.98 4.50
C ALA A 21 -2.66 -5.99 4.49
N GLN A 22 -2.77 -7.05 5.28
CA GLN A 22 -1.77 -8.12 5.31
C GLN A 22 -1.68 -8.84 3.97
N ARG A 23 -2.81 -9.15 3.34
CA ARG A 23 -2.83 -9.82 2.04
C ARG A 23 -2.21 -8.97 0.93
N ARG A 24 -2.47 -7.66 0.91
CA ARG A 24 -1.83 -6.74 -0.05
C ARG A 24 -0.31 -6.73 0.10
N ARG A 25 0.17 -6.73 1.34
CA ARG A 25 1.60 -6.80 1.66
C ARG A 25 2.21 -8.11 1.16
N GLU A 26 1.56 -9.23 1.43
CA GLU A 26 2.00 -10.55 0.97
C GLU A 26 2.09 -10.61 -0.55
N LEU A 27 1.07 -10.13 -1.26
CA LEU A 27 1.06 -10.06 -2.71
C LEU A 27 2.23 -9.23 -3.24
N ALA A 28 2.47 -8.07 -2.65
CA ALA A 28 3.56 -7.19 -3.06
C ALA A 28 4.90 -7.92 -2.96
N ILE A 29 5.18 -8.55 -1.84
CA ILE A 29 6.45 -9.20 -1.56
C ILE A 29 6.60 -10.51 -2.33
N GLU A 30 5.59 -11.36 -2.31
CA GLU A 30 5.68 -12.72 -2.86
C GLU A 30 5.49 -12.78 -4.39
N GLU A 31 4.60 -11.95 -4.93
CA GLU A 31 4.20 -12.06 -6.33
C GLU A 31 4.79 -10.96 -7.22
N TYR A 32 5.03 -9.77 -6.69
CA TYR A 32 5.40 -8.61 -7.52
C TYR A 32 6.77 -8.04 -7.25
N GLY A 33 7.55 -8.66 -6.38
CA GLY A 33 8.96 -8.29 -6.20
C GLY A 33 9.22 -7.08 -5.31
N CYS A 34 8.29 -6.75 -4.44
CA CYS A 34 8.50 -5.69 -3.45
C CYS A 34 9.70 -6.03 -2.56
N LEU A 35 10.61 -5.09 -2.39
CA LEU A 35 11.84 -5.29 -1.63
C LEU A 35 11.63 -5.16 -0.14
N ASP A 36 10.77 -4.23 0.28
CA ASP A 36 10.45 -4.00 1.68
C ASP A 36 9.09 -3.29 1.77
N PHE A 37 8.39 -3.52 2.85
CA PHE A 37 7.07 -2.96 3.06
C PHE A 37 6.89 -2.64 4.54
N VAL A 38 6.70 -1.36 4.87
CA VAL A 38 6.55 -0.90 6.26
C VAL A 38 5.26 -0.10 6.37
N ALA A 39 4.45 -0.42 7.36
CA ALA A 39 3.22 0.32 7.63
C ALA A 39 3.15 0.67 9.11
N VAL A 40 2.77 1.89 9.41
CA VAL A 40 2.57 2.37 10.78
C VAL A 40 1.27 3.14 10.87
N THR A 41 0.65 3.10 12.04
CA THR A 41 -0.59 3.80 12.31
C THR A 41 -0.45 4.57 13.62
N GLU A 42 -0.80 5.84 13.59
CA GLU A 42 -0.87 6.68 14.77
C GLU A 42 -2.25 7.33 14.81
N GLY A 43 -3.05 6.96 15.83
CA GLY A 43 -4.44 7.38 15.89
C GLY A 43 -5.21 6.89 14.67
N ARG A 44 -5.73 7.82 13.88
CA ARG A 44 -6.44 7.52 12.62
C ARG A 44 -5.57 7.70 11.38
N GLU A 45 -4.32 8.08 11.56
CA GLU A 45 -3.40 8.31 10.45
C GLU A 45 -2.58 7.07 10.15
N GLU A 46 -2.61 6.62 8.91
CA GLU A 46 -1.84 5.47 8.44
C GLU A 46 -0.84 5.90 7.37
N ILE A 47 0.37 5.38 7.47
CA ILE A 47 1.39 5.56 6.45
C ILE A 47 1.98 4.19 6.13
N ALA A 48 1.97 3.82 4.84
CA ALA A 48 2.62 2.62 4.34
C ALA A 48 3.62 2.99 3.27
N VAL A 49 4.84 2.48 3.39
CA VAL A 49 5.91 2.73 2.43
C VAL A 49 6.39 1.38 1.89
N SER A 50 6.44 1.25 0.57
CA SER A 50 6.95 0.05 -0.09
C SER A 50 8.07 0.43 -1.06
N TYR A 51 9.04 -0.48 -1.22
CA TYR A 51 10.24 -0.27 -2.02
C TYR A 51 10.30 -1.26 -3.18
N TRP A 52 10.68 -0.76 -4.36
CA TRP A 52 10.61 -1.52 -5.61
C TRP A 52 11.82 -1.20 -6.50
N GLU A 53 12.23 -2.17 -7.31
CA GLU A 53 13.30 -1.96 -8.29
C GLU A 53 12.81 -1.19 -9.52
N THR A 54 11.56 -1.45 -9.97
CA THR A 54 11.03 -0.86 -11.20
C THR A 54 9.61 -0.32 -11.01
N GLU A 55 9.25 0.67 -11.81
CA GLU A 55 7.87 1.16 -11.86
C GLU A 55 6.90 0.12 -12.43
N GLN A 56 7.37 -0.75 -13.32
CA GLN A 56 6.53 -1.78 -13.90
C GLN A 56 6.01 -2.74 -12.83
N GLN A 57 6.85 -3.11 -11.87
CA GLN A 57 6.43 -3.94 -10.73
C GLN A 57 5.32 -3.26 -9.93
N ILE A 58 5.44 -1.95 -9.70
CA ILE A 58 4.42 -1.17 -9.00
C ILE A 58 3.11 -1.20 -9.78
N ARG A 59 3.15 -0.96 -11.09
CA ARG A 59 1.96 -0.99 -11.95
C ARG A 59 1.29 -2.35 -11.95
N ASP A 60 2.07 -3.42 -12.04
CA ASP A 60 1.55 -4.79 -12.04
C ASP A 60 0.84 -5.10 -10.73
N TRP A 61 1.42 -4.71 -9.60
CA TRP A 61 0.82 -4.88 -8.29
C TRP A 61 -0.49 -4.09 -8.16
N LYS A 62 -0.48 -2.83 -8.59
CA LYS A 62 -1.69 -1.98 -8.55
C LYS A 62 -2.81 -2.52 -9.42
N ASN A 63 -2.47 -3.23 -10.49
CA ASN A 63 -3.46 -3.81 -11.41
C ASN A 63 -3.88 -5.23 -11.03
N ASP A 64 -3.31 -5.80 -9.96
CA ASP A 64 -3.76 -7.09 -9.43
C ASP A 64 -5.23 -7.02 -9.02
N PRO A 65 -6.06 -8.01 -9.40
CA PRO A 65 -7.48 -8.00 -9.09
C PRO A 65 -7.80 -7.90 -7.59
N GLU A 66 -7.04 -8.58 -6.74
CA GLU A 66 -7.21 -8.49 -5.28
C GLU A 66 -6.89 -7.08 -4.77
N HIS A 67 -5.81 -6.49 -5.28
CA HIS A 67 -5.41 -5.14 -4.89
C HIS A 67 -6.47 -4.11 -5.29
N ARG A 68 -7.02 -4.22 -6.50
CA ARG A 68 -8.08 -3.34 -7.00
C ARG A 68 -9.35 -3.46 -6.16
N LYS A 69 -9.71 -4.69 -5.79
CA LYS A 69 -10.85 -4.94 -4.91
C LYS A 69 -10.64 -4.30 -3.54
N ALA A 70 -9.44 -4.45 -2.98
CA ALA A 70 -9.08 -3.84 -1.70
C ALA A 70 -9.15 -2.32 -1.75
N GLN A 71 -8.67 -1.69 -2.84
CA GLN A 71 -8.77 -0.24 -3.02
C GLN A 71 -10.22 0.23 -3.06
N GLY A 72 -11.08 -0.47 -3.81
CA GLY A 72 -12.50 -0.16 -3.87
C GLY A 72 -13.16 -0.24 -2.50
N ARG A 73 -12.84 -1.29 -1.74
CA ARG A 73 -13.35 -1.48 -0.39
C ARG A 73 -12.88 -0.37 0.55
N GLY A 74 -11.61 0.02 0.43
CA GLY A 74 -11.05 1.11 1.21
C GLY A 74 -11.76 2.43 0.99
N ARG A 75 -12.06 2.77 -0.25
CA ARG A 75 -12.79 4.00 -0.59
C ARG A 75 -14.19 4.01 -0.02
N GLU A 76 -14.87 2.88 -0.02
CA GLU A 76 -16.25 2.76 0.43
C GLU A 76 -16.38 2.74 1.96
N LYS A 77 -15.45 2.10 2.64
CA LYS A 77 -15.64 1.74 4.04
C LYS A 77 -14.57 2.29 4.99
N TRP A 78 -13.29 2.15 4.63
CA TRP A 78 -12.20 2.32 5.59
C TRP A 78 -11.60 3.71 5.62
N TYR A 79 -11.48 4.38 4.47
CA TYR A 79 -10.74 5.62 4.38
C TYR A 79 -11.65 6.83 4.27
N GLU A 80 -11.43 7.78 5.17
CA GLU A 80 -12.01 9.11 5.05
C GLU A 80 -11.32 9.89 3.93
N SER A 81 -9.99 9.73 3.85
CA SER A 81 -9.18 10.28 2.77
C SER A 81 -7.92 9.44 2.59
N PHE A 82 -7.33 9.47 1.39
CA PHE A 82 -6.05 8.81 1.14
C PHE A 82 -5.32 9.46 -0.03
N SER A 83 -3.99 9.25 -0.06
CA SER A 83 -3.15 9.64 -1.19
C SER A 83 -2.10 8.56 -1.45
N VAL A 84 -1.66 8.47 -2.71
CA VAL A 84 -0.59 7.55 -3.14
C VAL A 84 0.41 8.35 -3.95
N GLU A 85 1.69 8.27 -3.56
CA GLU A 85 2.77 8.91 -4.28
C GLU A 85 3.79 7.86 -4.69
N VAL A 86 4.24 7.92 -5.95
CA VAL A 86 5.32 7.08 -6.45
C VAL A 86 6.53 7.97 -6.61
N CYS A 87 7.62 7.61 -5.94
CA CYS A 87 8.84 8.42 -5.89
C CYS A 87 10.03 7.65 -6.40
N GLU A 88 10.90 8.32 -7.13
CA GLU A 88 12.21 7.77 -7.47
C GLU A 88 13.18 8.07 -6.34
N ILE A 89 13.91 7.06 -5.87
CA ILE A 89 14.90 7.22 -4.82
C ILE A 89 16.23 7.59 -5.45
N LEU A 90 16.70 8.79 -5.18
CA LEU A 90 17.97 9.28 -5.74
C LEU A 90 19.18 8.73 -4.99
N ARG A 91 19.05 8.52 -3.69
CA ARG A 91 20.14 8.00 -2.84
C ARG A 91 19.54 7.26 -1.64
N LYS A 92 20.24 6.22 -1.24
CA LYS A 92 19.94 5.47 -0.02
C LYS A 92 21.24 5.35 0.77
N ARG A 93 21.19 5.71 2.05
CA ARG A 93 22.35 5.63 2.94
C ARG A 93 22.17 4.56 4.00
#